data_d098c79c774d50c23a9322bbe42b8d5f
#
_entry.id   d098c79c774d50c23a9322bbe42b8d5f
#
_cell.length_a   1.000
_cell.length_b   1.000
_cell.length_c   1.000
_cell.angle_alpha   90.00
_cell.angle_beta   90.00
_cell.angle_gamma   90.00
#
_symmetry.space_group_name_H-M   'P 1'
#
loop_
_entity.id
_entity.type
_entity.pdbx_description
1 polymer ?
#
loop_
_entity_poly.entity_id
_entity_poly.type
_entity_poly.pdbx_seq_one_letter_code
_entity_poly.pdbx_strand_id
1 'polypeptide(L)'
;MGRSQPEQAKSLLIGLLKHKQVWVGLLSLGAIATTLPAVGQLSATQLQQQLQTAVAQNNWPQALQIVDRLIPLTPGQANQLRQYRTKLEQLSRETIARPSQPISVSQPQGLVAIKRRSGGVPVIDVVFNQRKTFEMLVDSGASITTITRPMASALGVGTALVVQYATFKTANGSTQMPIVLVSAVTVGGLTTNQVPVAIAGPDMEMGLLGQDFLQRYDVSLRGSRIEFHDHR
;
A
#
# COMPACT_ATOMS: atom_id res chain seq x y z
N MET A 1 1.92 10.93 31.28
CA MET A 1 0.84 10.68 30.32
C MET A 1 1.37 11.01 28.92
N GLY A 2 1.94 10.02 28.24
CA GLY A 2 2.57 10.17 26.93
C GLY A 2 1.54 9.90 25.82
N ARG A 3 1.41 10.85 24.91
CA ARG A 3 0.59 10.66 23.69
C ARG A 3 1.25 9.60 22.80
N SER A 4 0.45 8.66 22.35
CA SER A 4 0.85 7.51 21.55
C SER A 4 1.48 7.91 20.20
N GLN A 5 2.56 7.24 19.83
CA GLN A 5 3.39 7.39 18.63
C GLN A 5 2.65 7.51 17.26
N PRO A 6 1.47 6.92 17.05
CA PRO A 6 0.78 7.02 15.75
C PRO A 6 0.21 8.41 15.43
N GLU A 7 -0.05 9.26 16.43
CA GLU A 7 -0.55 10.63 16.18
C GLU A 7 0.54 11.58 15.70
N GLN A 8 1.78 11.37 16.09
CA GLN A 8 2.90 12.20 15.61
C GLN A 8 3.23 11.92 14.15
N ALA A 9 3.11 10.67 13.69
CA ALA A 9 3.29 10.31 12.30
C ALA A 9 2.19 10.90 11.39
N LYS A 10 0.94 10.95 11.85
CA LYS A 10 -0.17 11.60 11.13
C LYS A 10 0.01 13.11 11.05
N SER A 11 0.49 13.75 12.11
CA SER A 11 0.78 15.19 12.14
C SER A 11 1.89 15.59 11.17
N LEU A 12 2.92 14.76 11.03
CA LEU A 12 4.01 14.97 10.05
C LEU A 12 3.54 14.76 8.61
N LEU A 13 2.68 13.78 8.35
CA LEU A 13 2.11 13.56 7.01
C LEU A 13 1.17 14.70 6.59
N ILE A 14 0.37 15.22 7.51
CA ILE A 14 -0.52 16.37 7.25
C ILE A 14 0.29 17.65 7.04
N GLY A 15 1.42 17.83 7.72
CA GLY A 15 2.36 18.91 7.49
C GLY A 15 2.99 18.85 6.08
N LEU A 16 3.35 17.66 5.60
CA LEU A 16 3.89 17.46 4.25
C LEU A 16 2.86 17.71 3.15
N LEU A 17 1.60 17.33 3.38
CA LEU A 17 0.50 17.59 2.42
C LEU A 17 0.14 19.08 2.32
N LYS A 18 0.19 19.84 3.43
CA LYS A 18 -0.02 21.30 3.43
C LYS A 18 1.10 22.03 2.68
N HIS A 19 2.34 21.57 2.73
CA HIS A 19 3.42 22.15 1.95
C HIS A 19 3.33 21.86 0.44
N LYS A 20 2.66 20.79 0.02
CA LYS A 20 2.40 20.56 -1.43
C LYS A 20 1.47 21.61 -2.04
N GLN A 21 0.52 22.17 -1.28
CA GLN A 21 -0.41 23.18 -1.80
C GLN A 21 0.18 24.60 -1.86
N VAL A 22 1.14 24.94 -1.01
CA VAL A 22 1.76 26.29 -1.02
C VAL A 22 2.60 26.52 -2.29
N TRP A 23 3.05 25.45 -2.94
CA TRP A 23 3.87 25.54 -4.17
C TRP A 23 3.07 25.66 -5.46
N VAL A 24 1.81 25.27 -5.48
CA VAL A 24 0.95 25.44 -6.66
C VAL A 24 0.65 26.92 -6.93
N GLY A 25 0.64 27.77 -5.91
CA GLY A 25 0.42 29.21 -6.03
C GLY A 25 1.61 30.01 -6.54
N LEU A 26 2.83 29.51 -6.47
CA LEU A 26 4.06 30.22 -6.88
C LEU A 26 4.41 30.01 -8.36
N LEU A 27 3.74 29.08 -9.05
CA LEU A 27 4.02 28.74 -10.45
C LEU A 27 3.14 29.51 -11.46
N SER A 28 2.23 30.39 -11.00
CA SER A 28 1.26 31.07 -11.88
C SER A 28 1.62 32.51 -12.28
N LEU A 29 2.82 32.99 -12.02
CA LEU A 29 3.20 34.36 -12.40
C LEU A 29 4.41 34.38 -13.35
N GLY A 30 4.12 34.68 -14.61
CA GLY A 30 5.04 35.37 -15.49
C GLY A 30 5.62 34.57 -16.65
N ALA A 31 4.85 34.50 -17.73
CA ALA A 31 5.45 34.35 -19.06
C ALA A 31 6.20 35.65 -19.38
N ILE A 32 7.54 35.62 -19.41
CA ILE A 32 8.35 36.71 -19.98
C ILE A 32 9.45 36.11 -20.87
N ALA A 33 9.37 36.56 -22.12
CA ALA A 33 10.43 36.67 -23.11
C ALA A 33 11.26 35.47 -23.52
N THR A 34 10.96 35.05 -24.71
CA THR A 34 11.78 34.21 -25.59
C THR A 34 13.13 34.85 -25.88
N THR A 35 14.20 34.27 -25.31
CA THR A 35 15.52 34.30 -25.94
C THR A 35 15.91 32.86 -26.18
N LEU A 36 16.27 32.53 -27.41
CA LEU A 36 16.70 31.22 -27.86
C LEU A 36 17.88 30.72 -26.96
N PRO A 37 17.77 29.54 -26.37
CA PRO A 37 18.88 29.03 -25.57
C PRO A 37 19.96 28.44 -26.49
N ALA A 38 21.21 28.78 -26.20
CA ALA A 38 22.37 28.06 -26.69
C ALA A 38 22.26 26.60 -26.25
N VAL A 39 22.64 25.70 -27.16
CA VAL A 39 22.61 24.24 -27.00
C VAL A 39 23.27 23.83 -25.67
N GLY A 40 22.50 23.27 -24.75
CA GLY A 40 23.02 22.59 -23.56
C GLY A 40 22.55 23.05 -22.17
N GLN A 41 21.82 24.17 -22.02
CA GLN A 41 21.33 24.62 -20.72
C GLN A 41 19.82 24.41 -20.59
N LEU A 42 19.39 23.63 -19.59
CA LEU A 42 17.97 23.47 -19.26
C LEU A 42 17.39 24.82 -18.86
N SER A 43 16.21 25.14 -19.38
CA SER A 43 15.50 26.36 -18.98
C SER A 43 15.05 26.30 -17.51
N ALA A 44 14.85 27.45 -16.87
CA ALA A 44 14.36 27.51 -15.49
C ALA A 44 13.05 26.70 -15.31
N THR A 45 12.17 26.73 -16.30
CA THR A 45 10.91 25.96 -16.29
C THR A 45 11.14 24.43 -16.31
N GLN A 46 12.09 23.97 -17.11
CA GLN A 46 12.45 22.55 -17.15
C GLN A 46 13.07 22.07 -15.82
N LEU A 47 13.94 22.89 -15.24
CA LEU A 47 14.52 22.62 -13.93
C LEU A 47 13.45 22.60 -12.82
N GLN A 48 12.45 23.47 -12.88
CA GLN A 48 11.33 23.46 -11.94
C GLN A 48 10.50 22.16 -12.03
N GLN A 49 10.23 21.67 -13.23
CA GLN A 49 9.54 20.39 -13.43
C GLN A 49 10.37 19.21 -12.89
N GLN A 50 11.68 19.21 -13.16
CA GLN A 50 12.58 18.20 -12.63
C GLN A 50 12.65 18.23 -11.09
N LEU A 51 12.64 19.43 -10.49
CA LEU A 51 12.60 19.61 -9.04
C LEU A 51 11.32 18.98 -8.43
N GLN A 52 10.16 19.25 -9.04
CA GLN A 52 8.90 18.65 -8.59
C GLN A 52 8.95 17.12 -8.64
N THR A 53 9.50 16.56 -9.71
CA THR A 53 9.65 15.11 -9.86
C THR A 53 10.61 14.53 -8.81
N ALA A 54 11.79 15.16 -8.61
CA ALA A 54 12.76 14.72 -7.61
C ALA A 54 12.19 14.75 -6.18
N VAL A 55 11.43 15.80 -5.84
CA VAL A 55 10.75 15.92 -4.54
C VAL A 55 9.64 14.88 -4.37
N ALA A 56 8.86 14.62 -5.42
CA ALA A 56 7.81 13.60 -5.40
C ALA A 56 8.37 12.18 -5.18
N GLN A 57 9.59 11.94 -5.67
CA GLN A 57 10.31 10.67 -5.53
C GLN A 57 11.16 10.59 -4.25
N ASN A 58 11.15 11.62 -3.40
CA ASN A 58 12.02 11.77 -2.23
C ASN A 58 13.53 11.68 -2.57
N ASN A 59 13.90 12.03 -3.80
CA ASN A 59 15.29 12.06 -4.24
C ASN A 59 15.95 13.40 -3.85
N TRP A 60 16.26 13.53 -2.56
CA TRP A 60 16.78 14.76 -1.99
C TRP A 60 18.13 15.21 -2.59
N PRO A 61 19.09 14.31 -2.88
CA PRO A 61 20.35 14.70 -3.53
C PRO A 61 20.12 15.35 -4.88
N GLN A 62 19.23 14.79 -5.72
CA GLN A 62 18.89 15.36 -7.02
C GLN A 62 18.12 16.68 -6.87
N ALA A 63 17.19 16.77 -5.92
CA ALA A 63 16.45 17.99 -5.63
C ALA A 63 17.39 19.14 -5.24
N LEU A 64 18.38 18.89 -4.39
CA LEU A 64 19.40 19.88 -4.00
C LEU A 64 20.22 20.39 -5.18
N GLN A 65 20.70 19.48 -6.06
CA GLN A 65 21.43 19.86 -7.26
C GLN A 65 20.61 20.76 -8.20
N ILE A 66 19.33 20.48 -8.33
CA ILE A 66 18.42 21.26 -9.18
C ILE A 66 18.20 22.67 -8.58
N VAL A 67 18.01 22.76 -7.27
CA VAL A 67 17.85 24.05 -6.57
C VAL A 67 19.13 24.89 -6.73
N ASP A 68 20.30 24.31 -6.60
CA ASP A 68 21.58 25.01 -6.79
C ASP A 68 21.74 25.58 -8.22
N ARG A 69 21.18 24.90 -9.24
CA ARG A 69 21.15 25.38 -10.61
C ARG A 69 20.08 26.45 -10.83
N LEU A 70 18.97 26.43 -10.09
CA LEU A 70 17.88 27.40 -10.21
C LEU A 70 18.24 28.75 -9.57
N ILE A 71 18.99 28.78 -8.48
CA ILE A 71 19.36 30.02 -7.75
C ILE A 71 19.96 31.09 -8.68
N PRO A 72 20.98 30.80 -9.51
CA PRO A 72 21.54 31.80 -10.40
C PRO A 72 20.64 32.20 -11.57
N LEU A 73 19.73 31.32 -11.99
CA LEU A 73 18.80 31.55 -13.11
C LEU A 73 17.57 32.39 -12.71
N THR A 74 17.27 32.48 -11.41
CA THR A 74 16.09 33.17 -10.88
C THR A 74 16.45 34.10 -9.72
N PRO A 75 17.18 35.20 -9.96
CA PRO A 75 17.67 36.10 -8.90
C PRO A 75 16.54 36.69 -8.04
N GLY A 76 15.37 36.96 -8.61
CA GLY A 76 14.20 37.45 -7.87
C GLY A 76 13.64 36.44 -6.84
N GLN A 77 13.94 35.15 -6.97
CA GLN A 77 13.48 34.09 -6.08
C GLN A 77 14.64 33.44 -5.28
N ALA A 78 15.85 33.97 -5.42
CA ALA A 78 17.06 33.38 -4.85
C ALA A 78 16.96 33.16 -3.32
N ASN A 79 16.38 34.09 -2.57
CA ASN A 79 16.22 33.97 -1.12
C ASN A 79 15.24 32.84 -0.74
N GLN A 80 14.15 32.69 -1.47
CA GLN A 80 13.18 31.60 -1.25
C GLN A 80 13.78 30.25 -1.59
N LEU A 81 14.54 30.16 -2.69
CA LEU A 81 15.23 28.92 -3.10
C LEU A 81 16.31 28.53 -2.08
N ARG A 82 17.04 29.49 -1.48
CA ARG A 82 18.01 29.20 -0.40
C ARG A 82 17.33 28.64 0.85
N GLN A 83 16.19 29.20 1.27
CA GLN A 83 15.40 28.67 2.38
C GLN A 83 14.88 27.26 2.06
N TYR A 84 14.42 27.06 0.84
CA TYR A 84 13.96 25.73 0.39
C TYR A 84 15.10 24.71 0.35
N ARG A 85 16.29 25.12 -0.11
CA ARG A 85 17.51 24.31 -0.07
C ARG A 85 17.85 23.84 1.34
N THR A 86 17.82 24.74 2.31
CA THR A 86 18.05 24.40 3.74
C THR A 86 17.04 23.34 4.22
N LYS A 87 15.79 23.48 3.81
CA LYS A 87 14.74 22.50 4.16
C LYS A 87 14.98 21.12 3.52
N LEU A 88 15.41 21.10 2.26
CA LEU A 88 15.78 19.86 1.57
C LEU A 88 17.01 19.19 2.20
N GLU A 89 17.99 19.98 2.65
CA GLU A 89 19.17 19.47 3.39
C GLU A 89 18.75 18.83 4.72
N GLN A 90 17.83 19.47 5.44
CA GLN A 90 17.30 18.90 6.67
C GLN A 90 16.60 17.56 6.40
N LEU A 91 15.72 17.48 5.40
CA LEU A 91 15.04 16.25 5.01
C LEU A 91 16.03 15.17 4.54
N SER A 92 17.06 15.56 3.79
CA SER A 92 18.15 14.66 3.39
C SER A 92 18.90 14.09 4.59
N ARG A 93 19.24 14.94 5.57
CA ARG A 93 19.89 14.51 6.82
C ARG A 93 19.00 13.62 7.66
N GLU A 94 17.71 13.93 7.78
CA GLU A 94 16.74 13.10 8.48
C GLU A 94 16.56 11.72 7.82
N THR A 95 16.64 11.68 6.48
CA THR A 95 16.60 10.42 5.70
C THR A 95 17.90 9.62 5.86
N ILE A 96 19.06 10.29 5.96
CA ILE A 96 20.38 9.67 6.16
C ILE A 96 20.61 9.36 7.64
N ALA A 97 20.15 10.23 8.57
CA ALA A 97 20.27 10.06 10.01
C ALA A 97 19.21 9.13 10.62
N ARG A 98 18.19 8.74 9.87
CA ARG A 98 17.66 7.42 10.10
C ARG A 98 18.74 6.46 9.60
N PRO A 99 19.54 5.85 10.51
CA PRO A 99 20.28 4.69 10.08
C PRO A 99 19.21 3.85 9.39
N SER A 100 19.47 3.43 8.16
CA SER A 100 18.92 2.18 7.68
C SER A 100 19.24 1.23 8.84
N GLN A 101 18.37 1.19 9.84
CA GLN A 101 18.36 0.04 10.70
C GLN A 101 18.39 -1.06 9.65
N PRO A 102 19.41 -1.92 9.66
CA PRO A 102 19.36 -3.09 8.80
C PRO A 102 17.94 -3.52 9.02
N ILE A 103 17.12 -3.46 7.96
CA ILE A 103 15.75 -3.94 8.03
C ILE A 103 16.00 -5.27 8.70
N SER A 104 15.77 -5.34 10.03
CA SER A 104 15.70 -6.62 10.70
C SER A 104 14.58 -7.22 9.91
N VAL A 105 14.96 -8.01 8.91
CA VAL A 105 14.03 -8.86 8.18
C VAL A 105 13.60 -9.80 9.28
N SER A 106 12.62 -9.31 10.06
CA SER A 106 11.94 -10.18 11.00
C SER A 106 11.52 -11.33 10.11
N GLN A 107 12.04 -12.52 10.43
CA GLN A 107 11.73 -13.69 9.63
C GLN A 107 10.22 -13.72 9.50
N PRO A 108 9.67 -13.95 8.31
CA PRO A 108 8.24 -13.97 8.14
C PRO A 108 7.68 -15.03 9.10
N GLN A 109 6.64 -14.67 9.85
CA GLN A 109 5.93 -15.62 10.72
C GLN A 109 5.21 -16.68 9.90
N GLY A 110 4.80 -16.32 8.68
CA GLY A 110 4.17 -17.21 7.74
C GLY A 110 4.70 -17.02 6.33
N LEU A 111 4.80 -18.12 5.60
CA LEU A 111 5.27 -18.15 4.22
C LEU A 111 4.38 -19.08 3.40
N VAL A 112 3.85 -18.59 2.27
CA VAL A 112 3.07 -19.40 1.36
C VAL A 112 3.52 -19.18 -0.08
N ALA A 113 3.66 -20.27 -0.85
CA ALA A 113 3.97 -20.19 -2.27
C ALA A 113 2.77 -19.71 -3.07
N ILE A 114 3.00 -18.84 -4.04
CA ILE A 114 2.02 -18.47 -5.06
C ILE A 114 2.02 -19.59 -6.10
N LYS A 115 0.94 -20.37 -6.19
CA LYS A 115 0.83 -21.48 -7.16
C LYS A 115 0.69 -20.97 -8.59
N ARG A 116 -0.11 -19.94 -8.77
CA ARG A 116 -0.35 -19.26 -10.05
C ARG A 116 -0.98 -17.89 -9.81
N ARG A 117 -1.21 -17.16 -10.88
CA ARG A 117 -1.98 -15.91 -10.84
C ARG A 117 -3.20 -16.05 -11.74
N SER A 118 -4.32 -15.54 -11.29
CA SER A 118 -5.56 -15.43 -12.05
C SER A 118 -5.91 -13.95 -12.19
N GLY A 119 -5.92 -13.40 -13.39
CA GLY A 119 -6.10 -11.96 -13.61
C GLY A 119 -5.06 -11.07 -12.89
N GLY A 120 -3.83 -11.58 -12.67
CA GLY A 120 -2.79 -10.89 -11.89
C GLY A 120 -2.87 -11.12 -10.37
N VAL A 121 -4.00 -11.60 -9.84
CA VAL A 121 -4.20 -11.88 -8.41
C VAL A 121 -3.55 -13.21 -8.03
N PRO A 122 -2.77 -13.26 -6.92
CA PRO A 122 -2.16 -14.49 -6.45
C PRO A 122 -3.18 -15.55 -6.05
N VAL A 123 -2.91 -16.80 -6.41
CA VAL A 123 -3.64 -17.99 -5.96
C VAL A 123 -2.70 -18.81 -5.07
N ILE A 124 -3.18 -19.12 -3.88
CA ILE A 124 -2.43 -19.86 -2.85
C ILE A 124 -3.24 -21.02 -2.28
N ASP A 125 -2.56 -21.93 -1.62
CA ASP A 125 -3.21 -22.96 -0.82
C ASP A 125 -3.63 -22.42 0.55
N VAL A 126 -4.88 -22.63 0.92
CA VAL A 126 -5.48 -22.30 2.21
C VAL A 126 -6.04 -23.58 2.83
N VAL A 127 -5.64 -23.88 4.07
CA VAL A 127 -6.09 -25.07 4.79
C VAL A 127 -7.25 -24.70 5.72
N PHE A 128 -8.36 -25.40 5.58
CA PHE A 128 -9.54 -25.26 6.44
C PHE A 128 -9.67 -26.42 7.41
N ASN A 129 -10.02 -26.11 8.63
CA ASN A 129 -10.29 -27.08 9.70
C ASN A 129 -9.15 -28.09 9.86
N GLN A 130 -7.90 -27.70 9.54
CA GLN A 130 -6.68 -28.53 9.57
C GLN A 130 -6.74 -29.81 8.71
N ARG A 131 -7.67 -29.89 7.75
CA ARG A 131 -7.94 -31.11 6.98
C ARG A 131 -8.12 -30.91 5.48
N LYS A 132 -8.68 -29.80 5.07
CA LYS A 132 -9.05 -29.56 3.66
C LYS A 132 -8.27 -28.38 3.11
N THR A 133 -7.52 -28.60 2.06
CA THR A 133 -6.78 -27.56 1.35
C THR A 133 -7.55 -27.16 0.10
N PHE A 134 -7.70 -25.85 -0.10
CA PHE A 134 -8.30 -25.28 -1.30
C PHE A 134 -7.41 -24.19 -1.87
N GLU A 135 -7.39 -24.08 -3.19
CA GLU A 135 -6.81 -22.92 -3.87
C GLU A 135 -7.75 -21.74 -3.74
N MET A 136 -7.21 -20.60 -3.28
CA MET A 136 -7.96 -19.38 -3.09
C MET A 136 -7.21 -18.17 -3.64
N LEU A 137 -7.96 -17.20 -4.15
CA LEU A 137 -7.44 -15.88 -4.51
C LEU A 137 -7.12 -15.08 -3.24
N VAL A 138 -5.99 -14.39 -3.24
CA VAL A 138 -5.65 -13.43 -2.19
C VAL A 138 -6.25 -12.08 -2.57
N ASP A 139 -7.37 -11.73 -1.96
CA ASP A 139 -8.17 -10.57 -2.34
C ASP A 139 -8.26 -9.52 -1.22
N SER A 140 -7.43 -8.48 -1.34
CA SER A 140 -7.47 -7.34 -0.41
C SER A 140 -8.73 -6.46 -0.54
N GLY A 141 -9.54 -6.65 -1.57
CA GLY A 141 -10.82 -5.98 -1.76
C GLY A 141 -11.98 -6.69 -1.05
N ALA A 142 -11.81 -7.97 -0.69
CA ALA A 142 -12.81 -8.72 0.05
C ALA A 142 -12.69 -8.43 1.55
N SER A 143 -13.74 -7.92 2.19
CA SER A 143 -13.75 -7.64 3.63
C SER A 143 -13.76 -8.91 4.49
N ILE A 144 -14.26 -10.02 3.95
CA ILE A 144 -14.38 -11.31 4.63
C ILE A 144 -13.95 -12.44 3.70
N THR A 145 -13.32 -13.46 4.25
CA THR A 145 -13.01 -14.69 3.53
C THR A 145 -14.30 -15.32 3.01
N THR A 146 -14.30 -15.63 1.71
CA THR A 146 -15.47 -16.15 1.02
C THR A 146 -15.15 -17.49 0.41
N ILE A 147 -15.98 -18.49 0.68
CA ILE A 147 -15.85 -19.85 0.14
C ILE A 147 -16.93 -20.13 -0.89
N THR A 148 -16.61 -21.00 -1.84
CA THR A 148 -17.61 -21.45 -2.84
C THR A 148 -18.56 -22.49 -2.25
N ARG A 149 -19.69 -22.74 -2.90
CA ARG A 149 -20.63 -23.82 -2.49
C ARG A 149 -19.99 -25.20 -2.46
N PRO A 150 -19.17 -25.62 -3.45
CA PRO A 150 -18.45 -26.87 -3.37
C PRO A 150 -17.49 -26.95 -2.16
N MET A 151 -16.79 -25.85 -1.82
CA MET A 151 -15.93 -25.79 -0.62
C MET A 151 -16.78 -25.94 0.65
N ALA A 152 -17.88 -25.24 0.77
CA ALA A 152 -18.79 -25.35 1.91
C ALA A 152 -19.31 -26.79 2.10
N SER A 153 -19.72 -27.45 1.02
CA SER A 153 -20.11 -28.86 1.02
C SER A 153 -18.97 -29.78 1.47
N ALA A 154 -17.76 -29.58 0.93
CA ALA A 154 -16.58 -30.38 1.30
C ALA A 154 -16.17 -30.18 2.76
N LEU A 155 -16.45 -29.02 3.34
CA LEU A 155 -16.20 -28.70 4.75
C LEU A 155 -17.33 -29.17 5.69
N GLY A 156 -18.45 -29.62 5.14
CA GLY A 156 -19.63 -29.99 5.91
C GLY A 156 -20.35 -28.78 6.54
N VAL A 157 -20.10 -27.56 6.03
CA VAL A 157 -20.74 -26.32 6.49
C VAL A 157 -21.82 -25.94 5.48
N GLY A 158 -23.04 -26.34 5.75
CA GLY A 158 -24.18 -26.08 4.89
C GLY A 158 -25.11 -25.02 5.49
N THR A 159 -26.28 -24.85 4.85
CA THR A 159 -27.32 -23.88 5.26
C THR A 159 -27.82 -24.07 6.70
N ALA A 160 -27.71 -25.29 7.24
CA ALA A 160 -28.09 -25.57 8.64
C ALA A 160 -27.14 -24.95 9.66
N LEU A 161 -25.93 -24.54 9.26
CA LEU A 161 -24.90 -23.94 10.13
C LEU A 161 -24.73 -22.42 9.89
N VAL A 162 -25.68 -21.80 9.20
CA VAL A 162 -25.66 -20.36 8.97
C VAL A 162 -25.92 -19.62 10.29
N VAL A 163 -24.95 -18.78 10.68
CA VAL A 163 -25.05 -17.97 11.89
C VAL A 163 -25.76 -16.64 11.62
N GLN A 164 -25.63 -16.10 10.40
CA GLN A 164 -26.28 -14.88 9.96
C GLN A 164 -26.24 -14.73 8.44
N TYR A 165 -26.99 -13.78 7.90
CA TYR A 165 -26.89 -13.30 6.54
C TYR A 165 -26.31 -11.90 6.54
N ALA A 166 -25.36 -11.61 5.64
CA ALA A 166 -24.78 -10.28 5.48
C ALA A 166 -24.90 -9.82 4.03
N THR A 167 -25.09 -8.51 3.85
CA THR A 167 -25.15 -7.89 2.53
C THR A 167 -23.76 -7.36 2.16
N PHE A 168 -23.25 -7.76 1.01
CA PHE A 168 -21.97 -7.37 0.47
C PHE A 168 -22.16 -6.56 -0.81
N LYS A 169 -21.34 -5.51 -0.95
CA LYS A 169 -21.18 -4.79 -2.22
C LYS A 169 -20.15 -5.54 -3.06
N THR A 170 -20.52 -5.91 -4.26
CA THR A 170 -19.65 -6.57 -5.24
C THR A 170 -19.60 -5.74 -6.52
N ALA A 171 -18.70 -6.09 -7.44
CA ALA A 171 -18.62 -5.45 -8.75
C ALA A 171 -19.95 -5.52 -9.53
N ASN A 172 -20.76 -6.55 -9.28
CA ASN A 172 -22.06 -6.79 -9.93
C ASN A 172 -23.26 -6.26 -9.11
N GLY A 173 -23.02 -5.44 -8.08
CA GLY A 173 -24.06 -4.89 -7.22
C GLY A 173 -24.03 -5.47 -5.80
N SER A 174 -25.13 -5.30 -5.06
CA SER A 174 -25.25 -5.84 -3.70
C SER A 174 -25.80 -7.26 -3.73
N THR A 175 -25.17 -8.14 -2.95
CA THR A 175 -25.63 -9.52 -2.79
C THR A 175 -25.69 -9.89 -1.31
N GLN A 176 -26.66 -10.73 -0.94
CA GLN A 176 -26.78 -11.27 0.40
C GLN A 176 -26.17 -12.66 0.43
N MET A 177 -25.21 -12.89 1.35
CA MET A 177 -24.53 -14.17 1.49
C MET A 177 -24.70 -14.71 2.91
N PRO A 178 -24.90 -16.03 3.06
CA PRO A 178 -24.92 -16.68 4.37
C PRO A 178 -23.50 -16.73 4.94
N ILE A 179 -23.38 -16.46 6.23
CA ILE A 179 -22.14 -16.57 7.00
C ILE A 179 -22.19 -17.83 7.86
N VAL A 180 -21.13 -18.62 7.78
CA VAL A 180 -20.92 -19.82 8.61
C VAL A 180 -19.60 -19.69 9.38
N LEU A 181 -19.47 -20.43 10.48
CA LEU A 181 -18.20 -20.51 11.22
C LEU A 181 -17.43 -21.74 10.78
N VAL A 182 -16.17 -21.57 10.41
CA VAL A 182 -15.20 -22.66 10.24
C VAL A 182 -14.29 -22.73 11.46
N SER A 183 -13.87 -23.94 11.84
CA SER A 183 -13.06 -24.12 13.05
C SER A 183 -11.71 -23.44 12.96
N ALA A 184 -11.08 -23.47 11.79
CA ALA A 184 -9.77 -22.85 11.57
C ALA A 184 -9.52 -22.56 10.09
N VAL A 185 -8.76 -21.49 9.83
CA VAL A 185 -8.16 -21.14 8.53
C VAL A 185 -6.66 -21.01 8.73
N THR A 186 -5.88 -21.76 7.97
CA THR A 186 -4.41 -21.77 8.05
C THR A 186 -3.81 -21.38 6.70
N VAL A 187 -2.88 -20.42 6.72
CA VAL A 187 -2.15 -19.94 5.54
C VAL A 187 -0.68 -19.79 5.92
N GLY A 188 0.22 -20.44 5.20
CA GLY A 188 1.67 -20.30 5.44
C GLY A 188 2.12 -20.64 6.87
N GLY A 189 1.42 -21.53 7.54
CA GLY A 189 1.68 -21.91 8.94
C GLY A 189 0.93 -21.06 9.97
N LEU A 190 0.33 -19.94 9.57
CA LEU A 190 -0.47 -19.07 10.44
C LEU A 190 -1.90 -19.57 10.54
N THR A 191 -2.41 -19.79 11.73
CA THR A 191 -3.75 -20.33 11.97
C THR A 191 -4.63 -19.29 12.70
N THR A 192 -5.80 -19.06 12.16
CA THR A 192 -6.89 -18.32 12.81
C THR A 192 -8.02 -19.29 13.11
N ASN A 193 -8.50 -19.29 14.35
CA ASN A 193 -9.60 -20.16 14.80
C ASN A 193 -10.93 -19.43 14.79
N GLN A 194 -12.04 -20.19 14.68
CA GLN A 194 -13.41 -19.71 14.75
C GLN A 194 -13.67 -18.57 13.74
N VAL A 195 -13.34 -18.81 12.47
CA VAL A 195 -13.38 -17.79 11.42
C VAL A 195 -14.78 -17.76 10.81
N PRO A 196 -15.49 -16.62 10.83
CA PRO A 196 -16.69 -16.44 10.05
C PRO A 196 -16.31 -16.31 8.56
N VAL A 197 -16.94 -17.13 7.72
CA VAL A 197 -16.74 -17.10 6.27
C VAL A 197 -18.06 -16.94 5.54
N ALA A 198 -18.06 -16.20 4.44
CA ALA A 198 -19.23 -16.08 3.58
C ALA A 198 -19.29 -17.26 2.60
N ILE A 199 -20.50 -17.76 2.30
CA ILE A 199 -20.69 -18.71 1.22
C ILE A 199 -21.21 -17.96 0.00
N ALA A 200 -20.43 -17.98 -1.07
CA ALA A 200 -20.77 -17.28 -2.30
C ALA A 200 -21.93 -17.89 -3.08
N GLY A 201 -22.46 -17.11 -4.02
CA GLY A 201 -23.38 -17.59 -5.04
C GLY A 201 -22.78 -18.67 -5.96
N PRO A 202 -23.61 -19.23 -6.85
CA PRO A 202 -23.17 -20.34 -7.71
C PRO A 202 -22.12 -19.96 -8.73
N ASP A 203 -22.04 -18.66 -9.07
CA ASP A 203 -21.17 -18.16 -10.14
C ASP A 203 -19.71 -17.96 -9.71
N MET A 204 -19.41 -18.15 -8.41
CA MET A 204 -18.04 -18.04 -7.91
C MET A 204 -17.31 -19.38 -8.06
N GLU A 205 -16.27 -19.39 -8.90
CA GLU A 205 -15.48 -20.58 -9.19
C GLU A 205 -14.38 -20.85 -8.15
N MET A 206 -13.89 -19.82 -7.49
CA MET A 206 -12.77 -19.90 -6.54
C MET A 206 -13.05 -19.06 -5.30
N GLY A 207 -12.64 -19.54 -4.13
CA GLY A 207 -12.72 -18.80 -2.88
C GLY A 207 -11.80 -17.58 -2.83
N LEU A 208 -12.11 -16.64 -1.95
CA LEU A 208 -11.34 -15.43 -1.68
C LEU A 208 -10.83 -15.45 -0.25
N LEU A 209 -9.53 -15.28 -0.06
CA LEU A 209 -8.93 -14.98 1.25
C LEU A 209 -8.99 -13.47 1.46
N GLY A 210 -9.81 -13.02 2.42
CA GLY A 210 -10.17 -11.62 2.62
C GLY A 210 -9.37 -10.92 3.71
N GLN A 211 -9.76 -9.67 3.97
CA GLN A 211 -9.13 -8.80 4.96
C GLN A 211 -9.29 -9.28 6.40
N ASP A 212 -10.31 -10.07 6.72
CA ASP A 212 -10.49 -10.72 8.01
C ASP A 212 -9.28 -11.58 8.44
N PHE A 213 -8.53 -12.11 7.47
CA PHE A 213 -7.26 -12.78 7.67
C PHE A 213 -6.08 -11.83 7.39
N LEU A 214 -6.04 -11.18 6.21
CA LEU A 214 -4.89 -10.42 5.72
C LEU A 214 -4.52 -9.24 6.62
N GLN A 215 -5.51 -8.50 7.17
CA GLN A 215 -5.28 -7.32 8.02
C GLN A 215 -4.60 -7.62 9.35
N ARG A 216 -4.42 -8.89 9.72
CA ARG A 216 -3.73 -9.30 10.94
C ARG A 216 -2.21 -9.22 10.82
N TYR A 217 -1.72 -9.03 9.60
CA TYR A 217 -0.30 -9.12 9.27
C TYR A 217 0.10 -8.01 8.30
N ASP A 218 1.38 -7.64 8.36
CA ASP A 218 2.01 -6.90 7.27
C ASP A 218 2.35 -7.89 6.15
N VAL A 219 1.65 -7.79 5.02
CA VAL A 219 1.74 -8.73 3.91
C VAL A 219 2.68 -8.22 2.83
N SER A 220 3.68 -9.02 2.49
CA SER A 220 4.63 -8.73 1.41
C SER A 220 4.54 -9.76 0.29
N LEU A 221 4.38 -9.29 -0.96
CA LEU A 221 4.46 -10.14 -2.14
C LEU A 221 5.90 -10.15 -2.68
N ARG A 222 6.53 -11.32 -2.70
CA ARG A 222 7.91 -11.52 -3.14
C ARG A 222 7.99 -12.54 -4.27
N GLY A 223 7.93 -12.06 -5.53
CA GLY A 223 8.04 -12.94 -6.69
C GLY A 223 7.01 -14.08 -6.70
N SER A 224 7.43 -15.27 -6.26
CA SER A 224 6.62 -16.49 -6.23
C SER A 224 6.04 -16.85 -4.86
N ARG A 225 6.13 -15.95 -3.86
CA ARG A 225 5.66 -16.22 -2.50
C ARG A 225 5.02 -15.00 -1.85
N ILE A 226 4.21 -15.24 -0.81
CA ILE A 226 3.67 -14.24 0.10
C ILE A 226 4.29 -14.47 1.46
N GLU A 227 4.77 -13.38 2.06
CA GLU A 227 5.37 -13.34 3.39
C GLU A 227 4.43 -12.56 4.32
N PHE A 228 4.18 -13.10 5.49
CA PHE A 228 3.37 -12.51 6.54
C PHE A 228 4.28 -12.14 7.71
N HIS A 229 4.23 -10.88 8.14
CA HIS A 229 5.03 -10.34 9.24
C HIS A 229 4.10 -9.76 10.30
N ASP A 230 4.58 -9.68 11.57
CA ASP A 230 3.85 -8.97 12.61
C ASP A 230 3.71 -7.48 12.26
N HIS A 231 2.58 -6.90 12.67
CA HIS A 231 2.43 -5.45 12.68
C HIS A 231 3.47 -4.82 13.60
N ARG A 232 4.14 -3.79 13.10
CA ARG A 232 5.07 -2.96 13.88
C ARG A 232 4.36 -1.80 14.57
#